data_fc8bad38632581e4616375738b4b5c24
#
_entry.id   fc8bad38632581e4616375738b4b5c24
#
_cell.length_a   1.000
_cell.length_b   1.000
_cell.length_c   1.000
_cell.angle_alpha   90.00
_cell.angle_beta   90.00
_cell.angle_gamma   90.00
#
_symmetry.space_group_name_H-M   'P 1'
#
loop_
_entity.id
_entity.type
_entity.pdbx_description
1 polymer ?
#
loop_
_entity_poly.entity_id
_entity_poly.type
_entity_poly.pdbx_seq_one_letter_code
_entity_poly.pdbx_strand_id
1 'polypeptide(L)'
;YQNLLKAHESVAQRTLFDGEIALNFVDTAGCGFEEKLIGTSTINPEEAQLLVKHLTQLIENYKAEKPDGAAPSIAVISPYKQQVLELQQLVQHSGIEEKFLKRISVNTIDSFQGQERDIVYISMVRNNAEGEIGFLSDIRRMNVAMTRARKKLVVIGDSATLSKAKFYADFIEYADKLGAYPSAWEFIN
;
A
#
# COMPACT_ATOMS: atom_id res chain seq x y z
N TYR A 1 -3.52 17.19 14.63
CA TYR A 1 -2.37 16.35 14.22
C TYR A 1 -1.53 17.06 13.16
N GLN A 2 -0.80 18.09 13.60
CA GLN A 2 0.06 18.90 12.71
C GLN A 2 1.43 18.26 12.44
N ASN A 3 1.69 17.02 12.89
CA ASN A 3 2.95 16.29 12.66
C ASN A 3 2.65 14.84 12.28
N LEU A 4 1.93 14.66 11.18
CA LEU A 4 1.74 13.38 10.53
C LEU A 4 3.10 12.85 10.07
N LEU A 5 3.52 11.72 10.61
CA LEU A 5 4.66 10.93 10.13
C LEU A 5 6.06 11.61 10.22
N LYS A 6 6.37 12.30 11.28
CA LYS A 6 7.78 12.35 11.69
C LYS A 6 8.12 11.00 12.30
N ALA A 7 8.67 10.11 11.47
CA ALA A 7 9.38 8.95 11.99
C ALA A 7 10.41 9.46 13.01
N HIS A 8 10.45 8.86 14.19
CA HIS A 8 11.52 9.10 15.15
C HIS A 8 12.87 8.95 14.41
N GLU A 9 13.82 9.81 14.61
CA GLU A 9 15.10 9.84 13.87
C GLU A 9 15.78 8.46 13.78
N SER A 10 15.62 7.62 14.82
CA SER A 10 16.14 6.25 14.83
C SER A 10 15.43 5.29 13.88
N VAL A 11 14.20 5.61 13.42
CA VAL A 11 13.40 4.81 12.47
C VAL A 11 13.54 5.35 11.05
N ALA A 12 13.77 6.66 10.90
CA ALA A 12 13.99 7.31 9.61
C ALA A 12 15.25 6.80 8.87
N GLN A 13 16.18 6.16 9.58
CA GLN A 13 17.40 5.59 8.99
C GLN A 13 17.26 4.11 8.57
N ARG A 14 16.10 3.48 8.79
CA ARG A 14 15.87 2.06 8.45
C ARG A 14 15.06 1.95 7.17
N THR A 15 15.68 2.27 6.05
CA THR A 15 15.08 2.04 4.72
C THR A 15 15.30 0.61 4.24
N LEU A 16 14.49 0.16 3.29
CA LEU A 16 14.65 -1.14 2.65
C LEU A 16 15.90 -1.18 1.78
N PHE A 17 16.15 -0.08 1.06
CA PHE A 17 17.31 0.16 0.21
C PHE A 17 18.04 1.43 0.66
N ASP A 18 19.33 1.47 0.46
CA ASP A 18 20.13 2.65 0.82
C ASP A 18 19.73 3.88 -0.02
N GLY A 19 19.45 4.99 0.64
CA GLY A 19 19.05 6.24 -0.01
C GLY A 19 17.62 6.26 -0.56
N GLU A 20 16.82 5.24 -0.30
CA GLU A 20 15.43 5.19 -0.74
C GLU A 20 14.49 6.00 0.15
N ILE A 21 13.43 6.54 -0.44
CA ILE A 21 12.32 7.11 0.31
C ILE A 21 11.46 5.97 0.89
N ALA A 22 11.25 5.99 2.20
CA ALA A 22 10.49 4.95 2.90
C ALA A 22 8.97 4.97 2.62
N LEU A 23 8.49 5.91 1.82
CA LEU A 23 7.10 6.09 1.45
C LEU A 23 6.95 6.14 -0.07
N ASN A 24 5.92 5.45 -0.60
CA ASN A 24 5.40 5.69 -1.94
C ASN A 24 3.88 5.75 -1.88
N PHE A 25 3.31 6.78 -2.49
CA PHE A 25 1.91 6.80 -2.87
C PHE A 25 1.82 6.59 -4.39
N VAL A 26 1.33 5.43 -4.82
CA VAL A 26 1.15 5.09 -6.24
C VAL A 26 -0.25 5.53 -6.65
N ASP A 27 -0.32 6.56 -7.50
CA ASP A 27 -1.57 7.18 -7.90
C ASP A 27 -2.20 6.46 -9.09
N THR A 28 -3.42 5.95 -8.90
CA THR A 28 -4.22 5.30 -9.94
C THR A 28 -5.18 6.26 -10.67
N ALA A 29 -5.17 7.55 -10.34
CA ALA A 29 -6.02 8.53 -11.00
C ALA A 29 -5.78 8.54 -12.52
N GLY A 30 -6.86 8.54 -13.28
CA GLY A 30 -6.82 8.54 -14.74
C GLY A 30 -6.46 7.20 -15.39
N CYS A 31 -6.25 6.12 -14.62
CA CYS A 31 -5.93 4.79 -15.15
C CYS A 31 -7.16 3.98 -15.59
N GLY A 32 -8.37 4.50 -15.33
CA GLY A 32 -9.60 3.77 -15.65
C GLY A 32 -9.89 2.59 -14.72
N PHE A 33 -9.26 2.54 -13.57
CA PHE A 33 -9.54 1.53 -12.56
C PHE A 33 -10.86 1.85 -11.85
N GLU A 34 -11.82 0.94 -11.92
CA GLU A 34 -13.14 1.16 -11.38
C GLU A 34 -13.41 0.30 -10.15
N GLU A 35 -13.92 0.94 -9.09
CA GLU A 35 -14.43 0.19 -7.95
C GLU A 35 -15.72 -0.55 -8.35
N LYS A 36 -15.92 -1.73 -7.78
CA LYS A 36 -17.11 -2.57 -7.98
C LYS A 36 -17.66 -3.01 -6.64
N LEU A 37 -18.99 -2.99 -6.53
CA LEU A 37 -19.68 -3.51 -5.34
C LEU A 37 -19.93 -5.01 -5.53
N ILE A 38 -19.48 -5.82 -4.58
CA ILE A 38 -19.74 -7.25 -4.50
C ILE A 38 -20.42 -7.57 -3.18
N GLY A 39 -21.73 -7.85 -3.21
CA GLY A 39 -22.51 -7.96 -1.99
C GLY A 39 -22.51 -6.64 -1.21
N THR A 40 -21.94 -6.62 -0.04
CA THR A 40 -21.79 -5.42 0.82
C THR A 40 -20.34 -4.88 0.86
N SER A 41 -19.46 -5.45 0.06
CA SER A 41 -18.03 -5.08 0.03
C SER A 41 -17.64 -4.47 -1.31
N THR A 42 -16.70 -3.55 -1.28
CA THR A 42 -16.15 -2.90 -2.47
C THR A 42 -14.84 -3.57 -2.87
N ILE A 43 -14.61 -3.73 -4.15
CA ILE A 43 -13.39 -4.28 -4.75
C ILE A 43 -12.91 -3.37 -5.89
N ASN A 44 -11.61 -3.33 -6.11
CA ASN A 44 -10.97 -2.74 -7.29
C ASN A 44 -9.94 -3.74 -7.83
N PRO A 45 -10.34 -4.60 -8.78
CA PRO A 45 -9.48 -5.68 -9.27
C PRO A 45 -8.20 -5.17 -9.95
N GLU A 46 -8.30 -4.10 -10.71
CA GLU A 46 -7.17 -3.52 -11.42
C GLU A 46 -6.13 -2.95 -10.43
N GLU A 47 -6.60 -2.31 -9.35
CA GLU A 47 -5.72 -1.84 -8.27
C GLU A 47 -5.04 -3.02 -7.54
N ALA A 48 -5.77 -4.12 -7.33
CA ALA A 48 -5.20 -5.34 -6.73
C ALA A 48 -4.09 -5.94 -7.61
N GLN A 49 -4.32 -6.02 -8.92
CA GLN A 49 -3.33 -6.50 -9.88
C GLN A 49 -2.09 -5.60 -9.91
N LEU A 50 -2.27 -4.29 -9.93
CA LEU A 50 -1.18 -3.32 -9.86
C LEU A 50 -0.36 -3.49 -8.58
N LEU A 51 -1.02 -3.64 -7.44
CA LEU A 51 -0.35 -3.85 -6.15
C LEU A 51 0.55 -5.08 -6.19
N VAL A 52 0.04 -6.20 -6.66
CA VAL A 52 0.81 -7.45 -6.71
C VAL A 52 1.96 -7.36 -7.72
N LYS A 53 1.75 -6.69 -8.86
CA LYS A 53 2.82 -6.41 -9.84
C LYS A 53 3.93 -5.57 -9.20
N HIS A 54 3.58 -4.48 -8.51
CA HIS A 54 4.53 -3.61 -7.82
C HIS A 54 5.28 -4.37 -6.72
N LEU A 55 4.57 -5.16 -5.92
CA LEU A 55 5.16 -6.01 -4.87
C LEU A 55 6.17 -7.01 -5.44
N THR A 56 5.81 -7.68 -6.55
CA THR A 56 6.70 -8.62 -7.22
C THR A 56 7.97 -7.94 -7.69
N GLN A 57 7.84 -6.77 -8.31
CA GLN A 57 8.99 -5.98 -8.76
C GLN A 57 9.88 -5.54 -7.59
N LEU A 58 9.27 -5.11 -6.48
CA LEU A 58 10.02 -4.73 -5.27
C LEU A 58 10.83 -5.92 -4.72
N ILE A 59 10.24 -7.11 -4.70
CA ILE A 59 10.93 -8.33 -4.23
C ILE A 59 12.08 -8.69 -5.17
N GLU A 60 11.89 -8.60 -6.49
CA GLU A 60 12.99 -8.85 -7.46
C GLU A 60 14.14 -7.84 -7.30
N ASN A 61 13.83 -6.56 -7.10
CA ASN A 61 14.84 -5.54 -6.81
C ASN A 61 15.57 -5.85 -5.49
N TYR A 62 14.83 -6.28 -4.45
CA TYR A 62 15.42 -6.66 -3.17
C TYR A 62 16.39 -7.84 -3.31
N LYS A 63 16.01 -8.86 -4.06
CA LYS A 63 16.88 -10.01 -4.36
C LYS A 63 18.14 -9.61 -5.09
N ALA A 64 18.02 -8.70 -6.06
CA ALA A 64 19.16 -8.22 -6.84
C ALA A 64 20.18 -7.45 -5.99
N GLU A 65 19.71 -6.60 -5.07
CA GLU A 65 20.58 -5.80 -4.20
C GLU A 65 21.09 -6.55 -2.98
N LYS A 66 20.31 -7.50 -2.48
CA LYS A 66 20.59 -8.27 -1.26
C LYS A 66 20.40 -9.77 -1.48
N PRO A 67 21.22 -10.41 -2.33
CA PRO A 67 21.04 -11.82 -2.71
C PRO A 67 21.08 -12.77 -1.51
N ASP A 68 21.90 -12.47 -0.51
CA ASP A 68 22.02 -13.26 0.73
C ASP A 68 21.17 -12.70 1.88
N GLY A 69 20.35 -11.68 1.60
CA GLY A 69 19.49 -11.05 2.60
C GLY A 69 18.33 -11.93 3.04
N ALA A 70 17.99 -11.85 4.33
CA ALA A 70 16.77 -12.49 4.83
C ALA A 70 15.53 -11.84 4.19
N ALA A 71 14.54 -12.66 3.82
CA ALA A 71 13.30 -12.15 3.26
C ALA A 71 12.59 -11.21 4.26
N PRO A 72 12.25 -9.98 3.87
CA PRO A 72 11.56 -9.03 4.74
C PRO A 72 10.14 -9.51 5.07
N SER A 73 9.63 -9.11 6.22
CA SER A 73 8.23 -9.32 6.56
C SER A 73 7.35 -8.31 5.86
N ILE A 74 6.27 -8.78 5.22
CA ILE A 74 5.42 -7.97 4.36
C ILE A 74 3.96 -8.11 4.78
N ALA A 75 3.28 -6.98 4.99
CA ALA A 75 1.83 -6.93 5.13
C ALA A 75 1.21 -6.30 3.89
N VAL A 76 0.16 -6.93 3.38
CA VAL A 76 -0.72 -6.37 2.35
C VAL A 76 -2.09 -6.17 2.99
N ILE A 77 -2.54 -4.93 3.05
CA ILE A 77 -3.70 -4.52 3.84
C ILE A 77 -4.73 -3.85 2.94
N SER A 78 -6.00 -4.17 3.17
CA SER A 78 -7.13 -3.41 2.65
C SER A 78 -8.25 -3.35 3.68
N PRO A 79 -9.03 -2.25 3.76
CA PRO A 79 -10.20 -2.19 4.64
C PRO A 79 -11.39 -3.02 4.13
N TYR A 80 -11.35 -3.55 2.91
CA TYR A 80 -12.44 -4.26 2.25
C TYR A 80 -12.15 -5.76 2.12
N LYS A 81 -13.02 -6.61 2.69
CA LYS A 81 -12.84 -8.07 2.69
C LYS A 81 -12.73 -8.69 1.30
N GLN A 82 -13.53 -8.22 0.34
CA GLN A 82 -13.47 -8.76 -1.04
C GLN A 82 -12.14 -8.40 -1.72
N GLN A 83 -11.62 -7.21 -1.48
CA GLN A 83 -10.29 -6.84 -1.96
C GLN A 83 -9.20 -7.71 -1.34
N VAL A 84 -9.31 -8.02 -0.05
CA VAL A 84 -8.37 -8.92 0.63
C VAL A 84 -8.40 -10.32 0.00
N LEU A 85 -9.57 -10.87 -0.30
CA LEU A 85 -9.68 -12.18 -0.96
C LEU A 85 -9.04 -12.18 -2.34
N GLU A 86 -9.28 -11.12 -3.13
CA GLU A 86 -8.65 -10.95 -4.45
C GLU A 86 -7.12 -10.87 -4.33
N LEU A 87 -6.63 -10.04 -3.41
CA LEU A 87 -5.19 -9.91 -3.15
C LEU A 87 -4.54 -11.22 -2.69
N GLN A 88 -5.22 -12.00 -1.84
CA GLN A 88 -4.74 -13.31 -1.41
C GLN A 88 -4.55 -14.26 -2.59
N GLN A 89 -5.52 -14.31 -3.49
CA GLN A 89 -5.44 -15.16 -4.70
C GLN A 89 -4.33 -14.69 -5.64
N LEU A 90 -4.24 -13.39 -5.89
CA LEU A 90 -3.20 -12.83 -6.77
C LEU A 90 -1.80 -13.05 -6.22
N VAL A 91 -1.58 -12.86 -4.92
CA VAL A 91 -0.28 -13.10 -4.27
C VAL A 91 0.10 -14.59 -4.37
N GLN A 92 -0.86 -15.49 -4.10
CA GLN A 92 -0.63 -16.94 -4.17
C GLN A 92 -0.22 -17.40 -5.57
N HIS A 93 -0.73 -16.76 -6.64
CA HIS A 93 -0.44 -17.11 -8.03
C HIS A 93 0.58 -16.19 -8.70
N SER A 94 1.23 -15.31 -7.96
CA SER A 94 2.14 -14.29 -8.49
C SER A 94 3.48 -14.82 -9.02
N GLY A 95 3.84 -16.06 -8.70
CA GLY A 95 5.17 -16.62 -9.01
C GLY A 95 6.27 -16.16 -8.05
N ILE A 96 5.94 -15.43 -7.00
CA ILE A 96 6.90 -15.06 -5.95
C ILE A 96 7.45 -16.32 -5.29
N GLU A 97 8.77 -16.37 -5.08
CA GLU A 97 9.43 -17.51 -4.44
C GLU A 97 8.87 -17.81 -3.04
N GLU A 98 8.76 -19.09 -2.70
CA GLU A 98 8.16 -19.55 -1.45
C GLU A 98 8.77 -18.90 -0.19
N LYS A 99 10.08 -18.65 -0.19
CA LYS A 99 10.75 -18.01 0.95
C LYS A 99 10.22 -16.60 1.25
N PHE A 100 9.76 -15.87 0.20
CA PHE A 100 9.11 -14.57 0.36
C PHE A 100 7.62 -14.73 0.63
N LEU A 101 6.92 -15.65 -0.08
CA LEU A 101 5.49 -15.91 0.15
C LEU A 101 5.18 -16.20 1.62
N LYS A 102 6.01 -16.98 2.29
CA LYS A 102 5.89 -17.28 3.72
C LYS A 102 6.00 -16.05 4.63
N ARG A 103 6.55 -14.96 4.11
CA ARG A 103 6.73 -13.69 4.84
C ARG A 103 5.67 -12.65 4.50
N ILE A 104 4.75 -12.97 3.59
CA ILE A 104 3.65 -12.08 3.16
C ILE A 104 2.38 -12.48 3.89
N SER A 105 1.75 -11.52 4.57
CA SER A 105 0.43 -11.65 5.18
C SER A 105 -0.53 -10.70 4.47
N VAL A 106 -1.67 -11.21 4.01
CA VAL A 106 -2.71 -10.41 3.32
C VAL A 106 -3.98 -10.46 4.15
N ASN A 107 -4.38 -9.34 4.73
CA ASN A 107 -5.54 -9.27 5.63
C ASN A 107 -6.15 -7.87 5.70
N THR A 108 -7.27 -7.77 6.42
CA THR A 108 -7.84 -6.47 6.80
C THR A 108 -6.98 -5.76 7.85
N ILE A 109 -7.21 -4.47 8.02
CA ILE A 109 -6.45 -3.62 8.95
C ILE A 109 -6.44 -4.18 10.38
N ASP A 110 -7.58 -4.66 10.86
CA ASP A 110 -7.74 -5.12 12.26
C ASP A 110 -6.84 -6.32 12.58
N SER A 111 -6.52 -7.15 11.59
CA SER A 111 -5.66 -8.32 11.78
C SER A 111 -4.19 -7.96 12.07
N PHE A 112 -3.80 -6.71 11.82
CA PHE A 112 -2.44 -6.22 12.06
C PHE A 112 -2.32 -5.31 13.29
N GLN A 113 -3.34 -5.26 14.13
CA GLN A 113 -3.29 -4.48 15.36
C GLN A 113 -2.12 -4.95 16.25
N GLY A 114 -1.24 -4.00 16.63
CA GLY A 114 -0.07 -4.28 17.46
C GLY A 114 1.09 -4.98 16.75
N GLN A 115 0.99 -5.28 15.44
CA GLN A 115 2.02 -5.99 14.68
C GLN A 115 2.69 -5.07 13.67
N GLU A 116 4.01 -4.95 13.73
CA GLU A 116 4.82 -4.24 12.73
C GLU A 116 5.33 -5.21 11.67
N ARG A 117 5.59 -4.68 10.47
CA ARG A 117 6.23 -5.38 9.34
C ARG A 117 7.33 -4.51 8.75
N ASP A 118 8.30 -5.13 8.09
CA ASP A 118 9.32 -4.38 7.36
C ASP A 118 8.71 -3.54 6.25
N ILE A 119 7.78 -4.14 5.50
CA ILE A 119 7.09 -3.52 4.38
C ILE A 119 5.59 -3.61 4.59
N VAL A 120 4.87 -2.52 4.37
CA VAL A 120 3.40 -2.49 4.38
C VAL A 120 2.90 -1.93 3.05
N TYR A 121 2.03 -2.67 2.40
CA TYR A 121 1.21 -2.26 1.27
C TYR A 121 -0.21 -2.00 1.71
N ILE A 122 -0.81 -0.91 1.26
CA ILE A 122 -2.22 -0.61 1.51
C ILE A 122 -2.93 -0.38 0.17
N SER A 123 -3.97 -1.18 -0.09
CA SER A 123 -4.89 -1.01 -1.20
C SER A 123 -6.10 -0.21 -0.72
N MET A 124 -6.29 0.99 -1.26
CA MET A 124 -7.33 1.93 -0.84
C MET A 124 -8.69 1.64 -1.47
N VAL A 125 -8.70 1.01 -2.64
CA VAL A 125 -9.89 0.51 -3.37
C VAL A 125 -10.77 1.60 -3.97
N ARG A 126 -11.10 2.65 -3.22
CA ARG A 126 -12.14 3.62 -3.59
C ARG A 126 -11.73 4.46 -4.80
N ASN A 127 -12.58 4.40 -5.82
CA ASN A 127 -12.49 5.18 -7.05
C ASN A 127 -13.90 5.46 -7.55
N ASN A 128 -14.41 6.67 -7.32
CA ASN A 128 -15.74 7.11 -7.73
C ASN A 128 -15.79 8.64 -7.94
N ALA A 129 -16.74 9.08 -8.75
CA ALA A 129 -16.89 10.50 -9.10
C ALA A 129 -17.40 11.35 -7.91
N GLU A 130 -18.11 10.74 -6.97
CA GLU A 130 -18.70 11.40 -5.81
C GLU A 130 -17.66 11.73 -4.73
N GLY A 131 -16.50 11.08 -4.76
CA GLY A 131 -15.46 11.20 -3.73
C GLY A 131 -15.85 10.53 -2.42
N GLU A 132 -16.65 9.49 -2.52
CA GLU A 132 -17.04 8.69 -1.37
C GLU A 132 -15.90 7.75 -0.98
N ILE A 133 -15.47 7.82 0.27
CA ILE A 133 -14.31 7.06 0.78
C ILE A 133 -14.70 5.88 1.68
N GLY A 134 -15.97 5.74 2.05
CA GLY A 134 -16.47 4.59 2.83
C GLY A 134 -15.66 4.33 4.10
N PHE A 135 -15.16 3.11 4.27
CA PHE A 135 -14.36 2.72 5.45
C PHE A 135 -13.05 3.50 5.63
N LEU A 136 -12.56 4.16 4.59
CA LEU A 136 -11.39 5.03 4.70
C LEU A 136 -11.65 6.28 5.55
N SER A 137 -12.89 6.59 5.86
CA SER A 137 -13.26 7.70 6.76
C SER A 137 -12.84 7.44 8.22
N ASP A 138 -12.58 6.20 8.59
CA ASP A 138 -12.00 5.87 9.89
C ASP A 138 -10.48 6.16 9.88
N ILE A 139 -10.16 7.44 10.06
CA ILE A 139 -8.79 7.96 10.01
C ILE A 139 -7.89 7.32 11.07
N ARG A 140 -8.41 6.99 12.24
CA ARG A 140 -7.63 6.34 13.30
C ARG A 140 -7.14 4.98 12.86
N ARG A 141 -8.03 4.20 12.26
CA ARG A 141 -7.72 2.86 11.74
C ARG A 141 -6.69 2.94 10.61
N MET A 142 -6.87 3.87 9.67
CA MET A 142 -5.92 4.07 8.58
C MET A 142 -4.55 4.54 9.07
N ASN A 143 -4.52 5.45 10.03
CA ASN A 143 -3.27 5.90 10.64
C ASN A 143 -2.51 4.75 11.34
N VAL A 144 -3.23 3.87 12.03
CA VAL A 144 -2.64 2.66 12.61
C VAL A 144 -2.01 1.79 11.53
N ALA A 145 -2.71 1.53 10.41
CA ALA A 145 -2.18 0.74 9.31
C ALA A 145 -0.90 1.35 8.72
N MET A 146 -0.91 2.65 8.44
CA MET A 146 0.22 3.38 7.84
C MET A 146 1.46 3.37 8.74
N THR A 147 1.29 3.37 10.07
CA THR A 147 2.39 3.37 11.03
C THR A 147 2.96 1.99 11.35
N ARG A 148 2.48 0.92 10.73
CA ARG A 148 2.99 -0.45 10.93
C ARG A 148 4.24 -0.77 10.11
N ALA A 149 4.60 0.06 9.14
CA ALA A 149 5.79 -0.13 8.33
C ALA A 149 7.05 0.29 9.09
N ARG A 150 8.01 -0.61 9.18
CA ARG A 150 9.32 -0.32 9.78
C ARG A 150 10.31 0.27 8.78
N LYS A 151 10.21 -0.11 7.49
CA LYS A 151 11.19 0.26 6.45
C LYS A 151 10.57 0.86 5.21
N LYS A 152 9.39 0.37 4.80
CA LYS A 152 8.73 0.82 3.56
C LYS A 152 7.23 0.77 3.69
N LEU A 153 6.58 1.89 3.38
CA LEU A 153 5.13 2.01 3.21
C LEU A 153 4.81 2.30 1.74
N VAL A 154 3.97 1.48 1.12
CA VAL A 154 3.41 1.70 -0.21
C VAL A 154 1.90 1.78 -0.11
N VAL A 155 1.34 2.92 -0.47
CA VAL A 155 -0.11 3.14 -0.52
C VAL A 155 -0.51 3.27 -1.99
N ILE A 156 -1.50 2.50 -2.42
CA ILE A 156 -2.02 2.52 -3.79
C ILE A 156 -3.47 2.96 -3.77
N GLY A 157 -3.81 3.99 -4.53
CA GLY A 157 -5.16 4.50 -4.59
C GLY A 157 -5.35 5.64 -5.57
N ASP A 158 -6.60 6.03 -5.75
CA ASP A 158 -7.03 7.11 -6.63
C ASP A 158 -7.00 8.46 -5.92
N SER A 159 -6.04 9.30 -6.28
CA SER A 159 -5.91 10.65 -5.69
C SER A 159 -7.13 11.51 -5.94
N ALA A 160 -7.81 11.36 -7.07
CA ALA A 160 -8.99 12.15 -7.40
C ALA A 160 -10.16 11.90 -6.44
N THR A 161 -10.34 10.65 -5.99
CA THR A 161 -11.33 10.29 -4.97
C THR A 161 -10.85 10.66 -3.56
N LEU A 162 -9.62 10.28 -3.23
CA LEU A 162 -9.09 10.39 -1.86
C LEU A 162 -8.87 11.84 -1.43
N SER A 163 -8.44 12.72 -2.33
CA SER A 163 -8.12 14.13 -2.01
C SER A 163 -9.31 14.97 -1.58
N LYS A 164 -10.53 14.48 -1.74
CA LYS A 164 -11.73 15.14 -1.21
C LYS A 164 -11.82 15.07 0.31
N ALA A 165 -11.10 14.14 0.94
CA ALA A 165 -10.95 14.08 2.38
C ALA A 165 -9.60 14.70 2.79
N LYS A 166 -9.65 15.68 3.71
CA LYS A 166 -8.47 16.47 4.09
C LYS A 166 -7.29 15.60 4.54
N PHE A 167 -7.52 14.56 5.33
CA PHE A 167 -6.45 13.68 5.81
C PHE A 167 -5.65 13.08 4.65
N TYR A 168 -6.35 12.57 3.61
CA TYR A 168 -5.70 11.96 2.46
C TYR A 168 -5.10 13.01 1.53
N ALA A 169 -5.74 14.16 1.37
CA ALA A 169 -5.16 15.27 0.61
C ALA A 169 -3.82 15.71 1.21
N ASP A 170 -3.75 15.87 2.53
CA ASP A 170 -2.53 16.23 3.24
C ASP A 170 -1.45 15.13 3.12
N PHE A 171 -1.84 13.87 3.18
CA PHE A 171 -0.94 12.72 3.00
C PHE A 171 -0.35 12.67 1.58
N ILE A 172 -1.19 12.84 0.57
CA ILE A 172 -0.79 12.86 -0.84
C ILE A 172 0.15 14.04 -1.12
N GLU A 173 -0.17 15.24 -0.60
CA GLU A 173 0.70 16.41 -0.72
C GLU A 173 2.07 16.16 -0.05
N TYR A 174 2.10 15.51 1.09
CA TYR A 174 3.33 15.12 1.76
C TYR A 174 4.17 14.15 0.92
N ALA A 175 3.53 13.12 0.34
CA ALA A 175 4.20 12.19 -0.54
C ALA A 175 4.78 12.88 -1.79
N ASP A 176 4.03 13.81 -2.39
CA ASP A 176 4.48 14.59 -3.54
C ASP A 176 5.70 15.46 -3.21
N LYS A 177 5.67 16.17 -2.09
CA LYS A 177 6.81 16.98 -1.61
C LYS A 177 8.08 16.16 -1.36
N LEU A 178 7.94 14.89 -1.00
CA LEU A 178 9.07 13.97 -0.85
C LEU A 178 9.58 13.41 -2.17
N GLY A 179 8.90 13.62 -3.30
CA GLY A 179 9.17 12.93 -4.56
C GLY A 179 8.75 11.45 -4.53
N ALA A 180 7.81 11.08 -3.66
CA ALA A 180 7.32 9.74 -3.41
C ALA A 180 5.89 9.52 -3.95
N TYR A 181 5.58 10.14 -5.09
CA TYR A 181 4.25 10.17 -5.70
C TYR A 181 4.30 9.71 -7.17
N PRO A 182 4.69 8.42 -7.42
CA PRO A 182 4.69 7.90 -8.78
C PRO A 182 3.26 7.68 -9.31
N SER A 183 3.10 7.83 -10.62
CA SER A 183 1.86 7.44 -11.30
C SER A 183 1.82 5.93 -11.51
N ALA A 184 0.64 5.32 -11.39
CA ALA A 184 0.41 3.92 -11.73
C ALA A 184 0.78 3.59 -13.19
N TRP A 185 0.74 4.56 -14.09
CA TRP A 185 1.19 4.40 -15.49
C TRP A 185 2.62 3.91 -15.62
N GLU A 186 3.48 4.21 -14.65
CA GLU A 186 4.88 3.73 -14.65
C GLU A 186 5.01 2.22 -14.49
N PHE A 187 3.94 1.57 -13.98
CA PHE A 187 3.93 0.14 -13.66
C PHE A 187 2.97 -0.70 -14.51
N ILE A 188 2.10 -0.05 -15.30
CA ILE A 188 1.06 -0.75 -16.09
C ILE A 188 1.63 -1.29 -17.41
N ASN A 189 2.63 -0.67 -17.98
CA ASN A 189 3.25 -1.01 -19.27
C ASN A 189 4.22 -2.19 -19.17
#